data_94efdc56234c08bab46f91e2e2fce464
#
_entry.id   94efdc56234c08bab46f91e2e2fce464
#
_cell.length_a   1.000
_cell.length_b   1.000
_cell.length_c   1.000
_cell.angle_alpha   90.00
_cell.angle_beta   90.00
_cell.angle_gamma   90.00
#
_symmetry.space_group_name_H-M   'P 1'
#
loop_
_entity.id
_entity.type
_entity.pdbx_description
1 polymer ?
#
loop_
_entity_poly.entity_id
_entity_poly.type
_entity_poly.pdbx_seq_one_letter_code
_entity_poly.pdbx_strand_id
1 'polypeptide(L)'
;IFLFAAVFPERTQKILFSMIEKAIPKNWRGKAQSISQRFIKGLRSLSSPIDIIKIFIVSIVIWLLETGFYWFIMRAFPFRVSFSTLMLMNGVLNLFTAIPSTPGYIGTFDAPGIVMLTAFGVDPEISASYTLLLHAALWLPITIVGGLFFSKVGLGWSKEIDQVKMERKS
;
A
#
# COMPACT_ATOMS: atom_id res chain seq x y z
N ILE A 1 -11.27 2.10 14.12
CA ILE A 1 -10.14 2.28 15.06
C ILE A 1 -9.31 3.50 14.64
N PHE A 2 -8.83 3.61 13.39
CA PHE A 2 -8.02 4.74 12.92
C PHE A 2 -8.71 6.09 13.02
N LEU A 3 -9.98 6.19 12.61
CA LEU A 3 -10.79 7.41 12.74
C LEU A 3 -10.96 7.83 14.19
N PHE A 4 -11.18 6.88 15.10
CA PHE A 4 -11.26 7.14 16.52
C PHE A 4 -9.93 7.67 17.08
N ALA A 5 -8.81 7.11 16.65
CA ALA A 5 -7.47 7.55 17.04
C ALA A 5 -7.15 8.97 16.53
N ALA A 6 -7.64 9.34 15.35
CA ALA A 6 -7.48 10.68 14.78
C ALA A 6 -8.33 11.72 15.50
N VAL A 7 -9.58 11.38 15.86
CA VAL A 7 -10.52 12.30 16.53
C VAL A 7 -10.18 12.50 18.02
N PHE A 8 -9.65 11.46 18.69
CA PHE A 8 -9.30 11.51 20.13
C PHE A 8 -7.83 11.16 20.38
N PRO A 9 -6.88 11.98 19.89
CA PRO A 9 -5.44 11.67 19.96
C PRO A 9 -4.93 11.49 21.39
N GLU A 10 -5.42 12.26 22.36
CA GLU A 10 -4.97 12.18 23.76
C GLU A 10 -5.43 10.89 24.45
N ARG A 11 -6.66 10.45 24.20
CA ARG A 11 -7.18 9.19 24.76
C ARG A 11 -6.45 7.99 24.13
N THR A 12 -6.24 8.02 22.84
CA THR A 12 -5.49 6.99 22.11
C THR A 12 -4.05 6.89 22.60
N GLN A 13 -3.41 8.05 22.86
CA GLN A 13 -2.04 8.08 23.41
C GLN A 13 -1.97 7.42 24.79
N LYS A 14 -2.89 7.71 25.68
CA LYS A 14 -2.95 7.10 27.03
C LYS A 14 -3.15 5.59 26.95
N ILE A 15 -4.06 5.13 26.07
CA ILE A 15 -4.31 3.69 25.88
C ILE A 15 -3.08 2.99 25.33
N LEU A 16 -2.45 3.54 24.26
CA LEU A 16 -1.25 2.98 23.66
C LEU A 16 -0.09 2.91 24.65
N PHE A 17 0.13 3.97 25.46
CA PHE A 17 1.21 3.95 26.45
C PHE A 17 0.95 2.91 27.55
N SER A 18 -0.28 2.79 28.02
CA SER A 18 -0.64 1.74 28.99
C SER A 18 -0.43 0.32 28.42
N MET A 19 -0.74 0.11 27.15
CA MET A 19 -0.49 -1.17 26.48
C MET A 19 1.01 -1.43 26.29
N ILE A 20 1.79 -0.42 25.90
CA ILE A 20 3.25 -0.50 25.76
C ILE A 20 3.91 -0.86 27.10
N GLU A 21 3.48 -0.24 28.20
CA GLU A 21 4.00 -0.52 29.53
C GLU A 21 3.71 -1.95 30.00
N LYS A 22 2.56 -2.51 29.62
CA LYS A 22 2.16 -3.87 30.01
C LYS A 22 2.76 -4.96 29.12
N ALA A 23 2.88 -4.71 27.82
CA ALA A 23 3.22 -5.71 26.83
C ALA A 23 4.70 -5.72 26.41
N ILE A 24 5.45 -4.61 26.62
CA ILE A 24 6.79 -4.45 26.07
C ILE A 24 7.86 -4.46 27.18
N PRO A 25 8.97 -5.23 27.03
CA PRO A 25 10.09 -5.24 27.95
C PRO A 25 10.70 -3.84 28.15
N LYS A 26 11.22 -3.55 29.36
CA LYS A 26 11.75 -2.22 29.74
C LYS A 26 12.73 -1.62 28.72
N ASN A 27 13.61 -2.44 28.15
CA ASN A 27 14.66 -2.01 27.19
C ASN A 27 14.11 -1.46 25.87
N TRP A 28 12.86 -1.81 25.48
CA TRP A 28 12.23 -1.41 24.21
C TRP A 28 11.13 -0.37 24.38
N ARG A 29 10.74 -0.07 25.63
CA ARG A 29 9.63 0.87 25.91
C ARG A 29 9.88 2.27 25.36
N GLY A 30 11.11 2.81 25.55
CA GLY A 30 11.45 4.15 25.05
C GLY A 30 11.33 4.25 23.52
N LYS A 31 11.78 3.21 22.79
CA LYS A 31 11.70 3.16 21.33
C LYS A 31 10.24 3.02 20.87
N ALA A 32 9.45 2.15 21.52
CA ALA A 32 8.03 1.98 21.24
C ALA A 32 7.22 3.26 21.53
N GLN A 33 7.52 3.96 22.63
CA GLN A 33 6.88 5.23 22.96
C GLN A 33 7.21 6.33 21.96
N SER A 34 8.47 6.43 21.49
CA SER A 34 8.86 7.44 20.50
C SER A 34 8.18 7.20 19.12
N ILE A 35 8.06 5.93 18.71
CA ILE A 35 7.32 5.56 17.48
C ILE A 35 5.84 5.89 17.63
N SER A 36 5.24 5.53 18.77
CA SER A 36 3.85 5.82 19.09
C SER A 36 3.56 7.32 19.09
N GLN A 37 4.44 8.13 19.68
CA GLN A 37 4.31 9.61 19.67
C GLN A 37 4.36 10.19 18.26
N ARG A 38 5.32 9.75 17.43
CA ARG A 38 5.43 10.18 16.02
C ARG A 38 4.19 9.81 15.23
N PHE A 39 3.67 8.60 15.45
CA PHE A 39 2.44 8.13 14.82
C PHE A 39 1.24 9.00 15.20
N ILE A 40 1.03 9.26 16.49
CA ILE A 40 -0.07 10.11 16.99
C ILE A 40 0.10 11.57 16.50
N LYS A 41 1.34 12.08 16.44
CA LYS A 41 1.61 13.41 15.87
C LYS A 41 1.24 13.48 14.39
N GLY A 42 1.51 12.40 13.63
CA GLY A 42 1.03 12.26 12.24
C GLY A 42 -0.50 12.23 12.13
N LEU A 43 -1.19 11.55 13.06
CA LEU A 43 -2.66 11.53 13.10
C LEU A 43 -3.29 12.88 13.48
N ARG A 44 -2.57 13.75 14.19
CA ARG A 44 -3.06 15.11 14.51
C ARG A 44 -3.26 15.98 13.26
N SER A 45 -2.56 15.71 12.16
CA SER A 45 -2.82 16.37 10.88
C SER A 45 -4.17 15.98 10.26
N LEU A 46 -4.78 14.88 10.74
CA LEU A 46 -6.11 14.40 10.36
C LEU A 46 -7.23 14.88 11.32
N SER A 47 -6.94 15.77 12.25
CA SER A 47 -7.91 16.21 13.28
C SER A 47 -8.97 17.19 12.76
N SER A 48 -8.82 17.71 11.55
CA SER A 48 -9.85 18.51 10.90
C SER A 48 -10.89 17.61 10.23
N PRO A 49 -12.20 17.74 10.57
CA PRO A 49 -13.27 16.98 9.90
C PRO A 49 -13.26 17.17 8.37
N ILE A 50 -12.89 18.35 7.91
CA ILE A 50 -12.79 18.68 6.49
C ILE A 50 -11.69 17.86 5.80
N ASP A 51 -10.54 17.70 6.45
CA ASP A 51 -9.41 16.92 5.88
C ASP A 51 -9.73 15.42 5.86
N ILE A 52 -10.46 14.92 6.87
CA ILE A 52 -10.98 13.53 6.86
C ILE A 52 -11.92 13.32 5.67
N ILE A 53 -12.85 14.25 5.42
CA ILE A 53 -13.78 14.16 4.28
C ILE A 53 -13.01 14.21 2.96
N LYS A 54 -12.04 15.10 2.80
CA LYS A 54 -11.19 15.17 1.59
C LYS A 54 -10.47 13.84 1.34
N ILE A 55 -9.83 13.29 2.37
CA ILE A 55 -9.12 12.01 2.27
C ILE A 55 -10.08 10.89 1.88
N PHE A 56 -11.28 10.85 2.48
CA PHE A 56 -12.29 9.85 2.17
C PHE A 56 -12.75 9.95 0.72
N ILE A 57 -13.04 11.16 0.22
CA ILE A 57 -13.43 11.39 -1.18
C ILE A 57 -12.30 10.97 -2.13
N VAL A 58 -11.06 11.40 -1.85
CA VAL A 58 -9.90 11.03 -2.68
C VAL A 58 -9.70 9.51 -2.68
N SER A 59 -9.85 8.85 -1.53
CA SER A 59 -9.76 7.38 -1.44
C SER A 59 -10.83 6.69 -2.29
N ILE A 60 -12.07 7.15 -2.25
CA ILE A 60 -13.13 6.61 -3.11
C ILE A 60 -12.76 6.76 -4.59
N VAL A 61 -12.29 7.95 -4.99
CA VAL A 61 -11.89 8.20 -6.38
C VAL A 61 -10.76 7.26 -6.81
N ILE A 62 -9.75 7.08 -5.95
CA ILE A 62 -8.64 6.16 -6.24
C ILE A 62 -9.16 4.72 -6.42
N TRP A 63 -10.00 4.23 -5.52
CA TRP A 63 -10.58 2.88 -5.60
C TRP A 63 -11.43 2.67 -6.85
N LEU A 64 -12.21 3.69 -7.24
CA LEU A 64 -13.01 3.64 -8.46
C LEU A 64 -12.14 3.66 -9.73
N LEU A 65 -11.08 4.46 -9.76
CA LEU A 65 -10.13 4.50 -10.87
C LEU A 65 -9.38 3.18 -11.01
N GLU A 66 -8.92 2.61 -9.92
CA GLU A 66 -8.23 1.32 -9.89
C GLU A 66 -9.16 0.19 -10.37
N THR A 67 -10.40 0.14 -9.85
CA THR A 67 -11.40 -0.82 -10.32
C THR A 67 -11.78 -0.56 -11.80
N GLY A 68 -11.82 0.69 -12.22
CA GLY A 68 -12.00 1.07 -13.62
C GLY A 68 -10.90 0.53 -14.53
N PHE A 69 -9.66 0.54 -14.05
CA PHE A 69 -8.54 -0.07 -14.75
C PHE A 69 -8.69 -1.60 -14.89
N TYR A 70 -9.14 -2.28 -13.82
CA TYR A 70 -9.47 -3.72 -13.88
C TYR A 70 -10.56 -4.00 -14.90
N TRP A 71 -11.61 -3.18 -14.92
CA TRP A 71 -12.69 -3.28 -15.89
C TRP A 71 -12.19 -3.05 -17.32
N PHE A 72 -11.30 -2.10 -17.53
CA PHE A 72 -10.72 -1.83 -18.85
C PHE A 72 -9.93 -3.02 -19.37
N ILE A 73 -9.06 -3.61 -18.54
CA ILE A 73 -8.30 -4.82 -18.92
C ILE A 73 -9.24 -6.00 -19.18
N MET A 74 -10.31 -6.16 -18.40
CA MET A 74 -11.31 -7.21 -18.63
C MET A 74 -11.91 -7.16 -20.05
N ARG A 75 -11.99 -5.96 -20.65
CA ARG A 75 -12.54 -5.81 -22.03
C ARG A 75 -11.72 -6.55 -23.09
N ALA A 76 -10.47 -6.85 -22.83
CA ALA A 76 -9.61 -7.62 -23.72
C ALA A 76 -9.79 -9.14 -23.60
N PHE A 77 -10.59 -9.62 -22.65
CA PHE A 77 -10.82 -11.03 -22.38
C PHE A 77 -12.24 -11.49 -22.76
N PRO A 78 -12.44 -12.79 -23.03
CA PRO A 78 -13.75 -13.34 -23.41
C PRO A 78 -14.66 -13.64 -22.21
N PHE A 79 -14.57 -12.86 -21.13
CA PHE A 79 -15.47 -12.99 -19.98
C PHE A 79 -16.01 -11.62 -19.55
N ARG A 80 -17.09 -11.65 -18.78
CA ARG A 80 -17.69 -10.44 -18.21
C ARG A 80 -18.18 -10.73 -16.80
N VAL A 81 -17.74 -9.90 -15.86
CA VAL A 81 -18.25 -9.87 -14.49
C VAL A 81 -18.73 -8.45 -14.18
N SER A 82 -19.51 -8.30 -13.11
CA SER A 82 -20.01 -6.99 -12.71
C SER A 82 -18.90 -6.09 -12.20
N PHE A 83 -19.09 -4.77 -12.26
CA PHE A 83 -18.14 -3.80 -11.70
C PHE A 83 -17.97 -4.02 -10.19
N SER A 84 -19.02 -4.38 -9.47
CA SER A 84 -18.96 -4.73 -8.04
C SER A 84 -18.11 -5.96 -7.75
N THR A 85 -18.11 -6.97 -8.65
CA THR A 85 -17.22 -8.12 -8.54
C THR A 85 -15.76 -7.71 -8.68
N LEU A 86 -15.43 -6.82 -9.62
CA LEU A 86 -14.08 -6.29 -9.78
C LEU A 86 -13.66 -5.41 -8.60
N MET A 87 -14.59 -4.64 -8.04
CA MET A 87 -14.36 -3.85 -6.83
C MET A 87 -14.09 -4.74 -5.61
N LEU A 88 -14.83 -5.84 -5.49
CA LEU A 88 -14.56 -6.85 -4.45
C LEU A 88 -13.19 -7.52 -4.67
N MET A 89 -12.87 -7.89 -5.92
CA MET A 89 -11.56 -8.41 -6.29
C MET A 89 -10.44 -7.44 -5.90
N ASN A 90 -10.57 -6.16 -6.23
CA ASN A 90 -9.61 -5.12 -5.86
C ASN A 90 -9.42 -5.08 -4.34
N GLY A 91 -10.50 -5.10 -3.55
CA GLY A 91 -10.43 -5.14 -2.09
C GLY A 91 -9.72 -6.38 -1.54
N VAL A 92 -10.03 -7.56 -2.09
CA VAL A 92 -9.38 -8.82 -1.72
C VAL A 92 -7.88 -8.77 -2.04
N LEU A 93 -7.50 -8.35 -3.23
CA LEU A 93 -6.09 -8.24 -3.64
C LEU A 93 -5.32 -7.29 -2.73
N ASN A 94 -5.87 -6.13 -2.41
CA ASN A 94 -5.26 -5.17 -1.48
C ASN A 94 -5.04 -5.76 -0.08
N LEU A 95 -5.97 -6.58 0.43
CA LEU A 95 -5.80 -7.27 1.71
C LEU A 95 -4.67 -8.31 1.67
N PHE A 96 -4.56 -9.08 0.59
CA PHE A 96 -3.52 -10.10 0.45
C PHE A 96 -2.13 -9.48 0.20
N THR A 97 -2.04 -8.38 -0.54
CA THR A 97 -0.76 -7.66 -0.74
C THR A 97 -0.28 -6.92 0.50
N ALA A 98 -1.13 -6.70 1.52
CA ALA A 98 -0.72 -6.19 2.81
C ALA A 98 0.11 -7.21 3.62
N ILE A 99 0.07 -8.50 3.25
CA ILE A 99 0.89 -9.56 3.88
C ILE A 99 2.32 -9.44 3.33
N PRO A 100 3.35 -9.39 4.21
CA PRO A 100 4.74 -9.39 3.77
C PRO A 100 5.04 -10.60 2.87
N SER A 101 5.46 -10.35 1.65
CA SER A 101 5.64 -11.36 0.62
C SER A 101 6.89 -11.11 -0.22
N THR A 102 7.04 -11.85 -1.32
CA THR A 102 8.12 -11.67 -2.29
C THR A 102 8.09 -10.28 -2.93
N PRO A 103 9.23 -9.72 -3.35
CA PRO A 103 9.27 -8.51 -4.15
C PRO A 103 8.37 -8.63 -5.38
N GLY A 104 7.54 -7.62 -5.61
CA GLY A 104 6.57 -7.62 -6.71
C GLY A 104 5.29 -8.39 -6.43
N TYR A 105 5.03 -8.83 -5.19
CA TYR A 105 3.79 -9.51 -4.77
C TYR A 105 3.45 -10.79 -5.53
N ILE A 106 4.44 -11.46 -6.15
CA ILE A 106 4.24 -12.69 -6.90
C ILE A 106 3.60 -13.75 -5.99
N GLY A 107 2.48 -14.30 -6.41
CA GLY A 107 1.68 -15.28 -5.68
C GLY A 107 0.65 -14.64 -4.74
N THR A 108 1.01 -13.63 -3.95
CA THR A 108 0.06 -12.97 -3.03
C THR A 108 -0.93 -12.05 -3.74
N PHE A 109 -0.61 -11.58 -4.94
CA PHE A 109 -1.55 -10.92 -5.84
C PHE A 109 -2.26 -11.93 -6.75
N ASP A 110 -1.51 -12.85 -7.34
CA ASP A 110 -2.01 -13.70 -8.40
C ASP A 110 -2.99 -14.76 -7.90
N ALA A 111 -2.64 -15.50 -6.84
CA ALA A 111 -3.45 -16.59 -6.35
C ALA A 111 -4.86 -16.15 -5.89
N PRO A 112 -5.01 -15.10 -5.03
CA PRO A 112 -6.35 -14.64 -4.64
C PRO A 112 -7.15 -14.08 -5.82
N GLY A 113 -6.50 -13.46 -6.82
CA GLY A 113 -7.17 -12.96 -8.02
C GLY A 113 -7.77 -14.09 -8.86
N ILE A 114 -7.00 -15.15 -9.08
CA ILE A 114 -7.45 -16.34 -9.81
C ILE A 114 -8.61 -17.01 -9.07
N VAL A 115 -8.44 -17.27 -7.77
CA VAL A 115 -9.47 -17.91 -6.95
C VAL A 115 -10.75 -17.09 -6.94
N MET A 116 -10.64 -15.78 -6.82
CA MET A 116 -11.79 -14.87 -6.80
C MET A 116 -12.60 -14.95 -8.10
N LEU A 117 -11.95 -14.79 -9.26
CA LEU A 117 -12.64 -14.84 -10.54
C LEU A 117 -13.24 -16.22 -10.83
N THR A 118 -12.52 -17.29 -10.49
CA THR A 118 -13.02 -18.66 -10.63
C THR A 118 -14.26 -18.89 -9.76
N ALA A 119 -14.30 -18.35 -8.55
CA ALA A 119 -15.47 -18.41 -7.67
C ALA A 119 -16.68 -17.65 -8.25
N PHE A 120 -16.47 -16.66 -9.13
CA PHE A 120 -17.53 -15.97 -9.86
C PHE A 120 -17.84 -16.60 -11.24
N GLY A 121 -17.36 -17.83 -11.47
CA GLY A 121 -17.71 -18.62 -12.66
C GLY A 121 -16.88 -18.32 -13.90
N VAL A 122 -15.75 -17.61 -13.76
CA VAL A 122 -14.80 -17.42 -14.86
C VAL A 122 -13.90 -18.66 -14.95
N ASP A 123 -13.67 -19.11 -16.19
CA ASP A 123 -12.76 -20.24 -16.45
C ASP A 123 -11.39 -20.04 -15.77
N PRO A 124 -10.79 -21.07 -15.13
CA PRO A 124 -9.53 -20.94 -14.41
C PRO A 124 -8.35 -20.45 -15.27
N GLU A 125 -8.26 -20.87 -16.54
CA GLU A 125 -7.18 -20.46 -17.43
C GLU A 125 -7.33 -18.99 -17.83
N ILE A 126 -8.57 -18.57 -18.08
CA ILE A 126 -8.90 -17.16 -18.36
C ILE A 126 -8.65 -16.29 -17.11
N SER A 127 -9.05 -16.79 -15.93
CA SER A 127 -8.80 -16.11 -14.65
C SER A 127 -7.31 -15.92 -14.40
N ALA A 128 -6.49 -16.93 -14.64
CA ALA A 128 -5.05 -16.85 -14.52
C ALA A 128 -4.44 -15.85 -15.52
N SER A 129 -4.80 -15.96 -16.78
CA SER A 129 -4.31 -15.08 -17.86
C SER A 129 -4.65 -13.61 -17.59
N TYR A 130 -5.89 -13.34 -17.19
CA TYR A 130 -6.35 -11.99 -16.82
C TYR A 130 -5.60 -11.44 -15.61
N THR A 131 -5.49 -12.23 -14.54
CA THR A 131 -4.85 -11.78 -13.30
C THR A 131 -3.36 -11.50 -13.50
N LEU A 132 -2.65 -12.34 -14.25
CA LEU A 132 -1.25 -12.13 -14.58
C LEU A 132 -1.04 -10.88 -15.46
N LEU A 133 -1.91 -10.66 -16.46
CA LEU A 133 -1.84 -9.45 -17.28
C LEU A 133 -2.14 -8.20 -16.44
N LEU A 134 -3.15 -8.26 -15.58
CA LEU A 134 -3.50 -7.18 -14.66
C LEU A 134 -2.33 -6.85 -13.73
N HIS A 135 -1.70 -7.86 -13.15
CA HIS A 135 -0.53 -7.70 -12.29
C HIS A 135 0.62 -7.03 -13.04
N ALA A 136 0.96 -7.53 -14.22
CA ALA A 136 2.00 -6.94 -15.05
C ALA A 136 1.68 -5.48 -15.42
N ALA A 137 0.43 -5.20 -15.79
CA ALA A 137 -0.01 -3.86 -16.18
C ALA A 137 0.00 -2.85 -15.02
N LEU A 138 -0.22 -3.30 -13.78
CA LEU A 138 -0.10 -2.46 -12.59
C LEU A 138 1.37 -2.27 -12.17
N TRP A 139 2.16 -3.34 -12.20
CA TRP A 139 3.51 -3.35 -11.64
C TRP A 139 4.57 -2.78 -12.58
N LEU A 140 4.52 -3.12 -13.88
CA LEU A 140 5.56 -2.73 -14.84
C LEU A 140 5.72 -1.21 -15.01
N PRO A 141 4.66 -0.41 -15.21
CA PRO A 141 4.82 1.04 -15.40
C PRO A 141 5.46 1.71 -14.19
N ILE A 142 5.04 1.33 -12.99
CA ILE A 142 5.56 1.90 -11.73
C ILE A 142 7.02 1.52 -11.55
N THR A 143 7.37 0.26 -11.82
CA THR A 143 8.75 -0.24 -11.68
C THR A 143 9.68 0.41 -12.69
N ILE A 144 9.26 0.56 -13.95
CA ILE A 144 10.05 1.22 -14.99
C ILE A 144 10.30 2.69 -14.64
N VAL A 145 9.24 3.43 -14.29
CA VAL A 145 9.36 4.85 -13.91
C VAL A 145 10.22 5.01 -12.66
N GLY A 146 9.99 4.17 -11.64
CA GLY A 146 10.80 4.16 -10.41
C GLY A 146 12.27 3.85 -10.68
N GLY A 147 12.56 2.86 -11.52
CA GLY A 147 13.92 2.50 -11.94
C GLY A 147 14.63 3.64 -12.70
N LEU A 148 13.93 4.29 -13.61
CA LEU A 148 14.46 5.46 -14.33
C LEU A 148 14.76 6.64 -13.38
N PHE A 149 13.89 6.87 -12.39
CA PHE A 149 14.11 7.91 -11.40
C PHE A 149 15.29 7.57 -10.48
N PHE A 150 15.37 6.32 -10.02
CA PHE A 150 16.46 5.84 -9.17
C PHE A 150 17.82 5.94 -9.87
N SER A 151 17.91 5.60 -11.16
CA SER A 151 19.15 5.72 -11.92
C SER A 151 19.63 7.16 -12.05
N LYS A 152 18.71 8.14 -12.16
CA LYS A 152 19.05 9.56 -12.21
C LYS A 152 19.50 10.13 -10.86
N VAL A 153 18.84 9.73 -9.77
CA VAL A 153 19.16 10.21 -8.41
C VAL A 153 20.40 9.50 -7.87
N GLY A 154 20.55 8.18 -8.14
CA GLY A 154 21.72 7.40 -7.69
C GLY A 154 23.05 7.89 -8.26
N LEU A 155 23.06 8.43 -9.48
CA LEU A 155 24.25 9.05 -10.08
C LEU A 155 24.66 10.36 -9.36
N GLY A 156 23.71 11.05 -8.72
CA GLY A 156 23.99 12.22 -7.88
C GLY A 156 24.69 11.86 -6.56
N TRP A 157 24.23 10.79 -5.92
CA TRP A 157 24.81 10.31 -4.64
C TRP A 157 26.24 9.80 -4.76
N SER A 158 26.59 9.16 -5.88
CA SER A 158 27.97 8.70 -6.15
C SER A 158 28.96 9.87 -6.19
N LYS A 159 28.57 10.99 -6.81
CA LYS A 159 29.42 12.19 -6.87
C LYS A 159 29.61 12.84 -5.49
N GLU A 160 28.59 12.85 -4.66
CA GLU A 160 28.64 13.43 -3.32
C GLU A 160 29.53 12.60 -2.37
N ILE A 161 29.45 11.27 -2.46
CA ILE A 161 30.31 10.35 -1.70
C ILE A 161 31.78 10.51 -2.11
N ASP A 162 32.06 10.69 -3.40
CA ASP A 162 33.43 10.89 -3.88
C ASP A 162 34.00 12.24 -3.46
N GLN A 163 33.22 13.31 -3.39
CA GLN A 163 33.62 14.59 -2.85
C GLN A 163 33.97 14.52 -1.35
N VAL A 164 33.12 13.89 -0.54
CA VAL A 164 33.38 13.69 0.90
C VAL A 164 34.60 12.82 1.15
N LYS A 165 34.91 11.85 0.28
CA LYS A 165 36.15 11.05 0.39
C LYS A 165 37.39 11.84 0.02
N MET A 166 37.31 12.79 -0.90
CA MET A 166 38.45 13.66 -1.25
C MET A 166 38.74 14.66 -0.16
N GLU A 167 37.72 15.27 0.44
CA GLU A 167 37.89 16.20 1.58
C GLU A 167 38.50 15.54 2.84
N ARG A 168 38.26 14.23 3.04
CA ARG A 168 38.88 13.50 4.16
C ARG A 168 40.32 13.11 3.93
N LYS A 169 40.86 13.24 2.71
CA LYS A 169 42.25 12.88 2.36
C LYS A 169 43.16 14.09 2.25
N SER A 170 42.62 15.30 2.27
CA SER A 170 43.36 16.57 2.34
C SER A 170 43.49 17.01 3.80
#